data_12df8eccd933002a3b97af443bf9f7a7
#
_entry.id   12df8eccd933002a3b97af443bf9f7a7
#
_cell.length_a   1.000
_cell.length_b   1.000
_cell.length_c   1.000
_cell.angle_alpha   90.00
_cell.angle_beta   90.00
_cell.angle_gamma   90.00
#
_symmetry.space_group_name_H-M   'P 1'
#
loop_
_entity.id
_entity.type
_entity.pdbx_description
1 polymer ?
#
loop_
_entity_poly.entity_id
_entity_poly.type
_entity_poly.pdbx_seq_one_letter_code
_entity_poly.pdbx_strand_id
1 'polypeptide(L)'
;MKLQNSVVLVTGANRGLGLEFAKQALERGAKRVYAAARDISSIKLEGVVPVQLDVTKPEDVAAVALKLSDVTLLINNAGIARLGAFVAANAQANLREQLETNVFGILNISQAFAPILARNGGGAILNVLSLLSWVNTPMIAGYGVSKAAAWGLTNGLRHELRAQGTQVVELHAGFIDTDLTRGIDVPKAKPADVIRQALDAIEANADEVFVDEPSRQVHQGLSSSVYLKEVIAG
;
A
#
# COMPACT_ATOMS: atom_id res chain seq x y z
N MET A 1 17.04 -2.97 2.94
CA MET A 1 17.70 -2.70 1.62
C MET A 1 18.01 -1.21 1.48
N LYS A 2 18.72 -0.76 0.40
CA LYS A 2 18.88 0.69 0.10
C LYS A 2 18.07 1.07 -1.14
N LEU A 3 17.53 2.30 -1.16
CA LEU A 3 16.79 2.83 -2.31
C LEU A 3 17.74 3.15 -3.47
N GLN A 4 18.93 3.60 -3.15
CA GLN A 4 19.96 3.87 -4.17
C GLN A 4 20.25 2.61 -4.99
N ASN A 5 20.23 2.74 -6.31
CA ASN A 5 20.39 1.68 -7.29
C ASN A 5 19.27 0.60 -7.29
N SER A 6 18.20 0.77 -6.52
CA SER A 6 17.04 -0.13 -6.54
C SER A 6 16.23 0.01 -7.83
N VAL A 7 15.49 -1.02 -8.18
CA VAL A 7 14.46 -0.99 -9.23
C VAL A 7 13.11 -1.12 -8.54
N VAL A 8 12.30 -0.08 -8.63
CA VAL A 8 11.06 0.08 -7.85
C VAL A 8 9.84 -0.08 -8.75
N LEU A 9 8.89 -0.92 -8.36
CA LEU A 9 7.55 -0.95 -8.95
C LEU A 9 6.55 -0.36 -7.96
N VAL A 10 5.83 0.68 -8.38
CA VAL A 10 4.78 1.33 -7.57
C VAL A 10 3.43 1.13 -8.23
N THR A 11 2.48 0.48 -7.55
CA THR A 11 1.11 0.33 -8.05
C THR A 11 0.26 1.55 -7.67
N GLY A 12 -0.63 2.00 -8.57
CA GLY A 12 -1.44 3.20 -8.37
C GLY A 12 -0.61 4.49 -8.30
N ALA A 13 0.43 4.60 -9.15
CA ALA A 13 1.45 5.64 -9.11
C ALA A 13 1.07 6.94 -9.84
N ASN A 14 -0.15 7.08 -10.34
CA ASN A 14 -0.57 8.24 -11.13
C ASN A 14 -0.97 9.46 -10.29
N ARG A 15 -1.21 9.29 -8.98
CA ARG A 15 -1.61 10.37 -8.04
C ARG A 15 -1.36 9.99 -6.58
N GLY A 16 -1.61 10.94 -5.68
CA GLY A 16 -1.59 10.72 -4.23
C GLY A 16 -0.28 10.12 -3.72
N LEU A 17 -0.36 9.15 -2.82
CA LEU A 17 0.82 8.51 -2.24
C LEU A 17 1.66 7.76 -3.27
N GLY A 18 1.03 7.11 -4.26
CA GLY A 18 1.76 6.37 -5.29
C GLY A 18 2.64 7.27 -6.14
N LEU A 19 2.15 8.46 -6.52
CA LEU A 19 2.95 9.46 -7.20
C LEU A 19 4.12 9.95 -6.31
N GLU A 20 3.86 10.19 -5.04
CA GLU A 20 4.89 10.64 -4.10
C GLU A 20 5.94 9.55 -3.83
N PHE A 21 5.54 8.26 -3.76
CA PHE A 21 6.49 7.14 -3.72
C PHE A 21 7.41 7.12 -4.92
N ALA A 22 6.85 7.26 -6.12
CA ALA A 22 7.63 7.25 -7.36
C ALA A 22 8.63 8.42 -7.39
N LYS A 23 8.20 9.63 -7.01
CA LYS A 23 9.02 10.83 -6.92
C LYS A 23 10.19 10.65 -5.94
N GLN A 24 9.91 10.30 -4.68
CA GLN A 24 10.96 10.15 -3.67
C GLN A 24 11.89 8.95 -3.94
N ALA A 25 11.40 7.89 -4.60
CA ALA A 25 12.28 6.82 -5.04
C ALA A 25 13.33 7.31 -6.05
N LEU A 26 12.93 8.15 -7.03
CA LEU A 26 13.86 8.80 -7.95
C LEU A 26 14.87 9.71 -7.20
N GLU A 27 14.36 10.56 -6.31
CA GLU A 27 15.19 11.50 -5.51
C GLU A 27 16.22 10.77 -4.64
N ARG A 28 15.90 9.54 -4.18
CA ARG A 28 16.83 8.68 -3.41
C ARG A 28 17.76 7.83 -4.29
N GLY A 29 17.79 8.08 -5.59
CA GLY A 29 18.72 7.45 -6.52
C GLY A 29 18.33 6.03 -6.92
N ALA A 30 17.04 5.69 -6.93
CA ALA A 30 16.59 4.45 -7.56
C ALA A 30 17.06 4.40 -9.03
N LYS A 31 17.62 3.27 -9.43
CA LYS A 31 18.11 3.06 -10.82
C LYS A 31 16.96 3.14 -11.82
N ARG A 32 15.77 2.71 -11.42
CA ARG A 32 14.56 2.73 -12.26
C ARG A 32 13.33 2.72 -11.37
N VAL A 33 12.31 3.49 -11.78
CA VAL A 33 11.00 3.48 -11.15
C VAL A 33 9.95 3.15 -12.21
N TYR A 34 9.29 2.01 -12.06
CA TYR A 34 8.12 1.63 -12.81
C TYR A 34 6.89 2.19 -12.11
N ALA A 35 6.23 3.15 -12.74
CA ALA A 35 5.00 3.75 -12.25
C ALA A 35 3.79 3.05 -12.90
N ALA A 36 3.04 2.29 -12.13
CA ALA A 36 1.94 1.50 -12.66
C ALA A 36 0.57 2.14 -12.36
N ALA A 37 -0.28 2.18 -13.38
CA ALA A 37 -1.67 2.63 -13.30
C ALA A 37 -2.54 1.93 -14.35
N ARG A 38 -3.86 1.90 -14.15
CA ARG A 38 -4.83 1.37 -15.14
C ARG A 38 -4.83 2.17 -16.43
N ASP A 39 -4.72 3.49 -16.31
CA ASP A 39 -4.56 4.42 -17.44
C ASP A 39 -3.15 5.00 -17.43
N ILE A 40 -2.34 4.54 -18.37
CA ILE A 40 -0.94 4.96 -18.52
C ILE A 40 -0.83 6.46 -18.86
N SER A 41 -1.84 7.03 -19.54
CA SER A 41 -1.83 8.44 -19.90
C SER A 41 -1.96 9.39 -18.69
N SER A 42 -2.40 8.84 -17.54
CA SER A 42 -2.52 9.60 -16.29
C SER A 42 -1.18 9.77 -15.55
N ILE A 43 -0.12 9.04 -15.96
CA ILE A 43 1.22 9.16 -15.37
C ILE A 43 1.95 10.32 -16.04
N LYS A 44 2.24 11.37 -15.26
CA LYS A 44 2.85 12.62 -15.75
C LYS A 44 4.24 12.89 -15.16
N LEU A 45 4.67 12.07 -14.19
CA LEU A 45 5.98 12.25 -13.56
C LEU A 45 7.08 11.89 -14.56
N GLU A 46 8.01 12.80 -14.78
CA GLU A 46 9.19 12.55 -15.60
C GLU A 46 10.20 11.64 -14.90
N GLY A 47 11.01 10.92 -15.65
CA GLY A 47 12.03 10.02 -15.12
C GLY A 47 11.52 8.63 -14.70
N VAL A 48 10.21 8.37 -14.73
CA VAL A 48 9.65 7.05 -14.48
C VAL A 48 9.38 6.30 -15.79
N VAL A 49 9.24 4.98 -15.70
CA VAL A 49 8.76 4.13 -16.79
C VAL A 49 7.29 3.83 -16.54
N PRO A 50 6.36 4.37 -17.35
CA PRO A 50 4.94 4.12 -17.17
C PRO A 50 4.58 2.67 -17.51
N VAL A 51 3.72 2.05 -16.68
CA VAL A 51 3.28 0.67 -16.84
C VAL A 51 1.76 0.60 -16.74
N GLN A 52 1.11 0.03 -17.75
CA GLN A 52 -0.32 -0.26 -17.64
C GLN A 52 -0.53 -1.51 -16.80
N LEU A 53 -1.32 -1.39 -15.73
CA LEU A 53 -1.57 -2.47 -14.79
C LEU A 53 -2.89 -2.27 -14.05
N ASP A 54 -3.76 -3.25 -14.16
CA ASP A 54 -4.89 -3.44 -13.23
C ASP A 54 -4.56 -4.58 -12.27
N VAL A 55 -4.35 -4.28 -11.00
CA VAL A 55 -3.98 -5.27 -9.97
C VAL A 55 -5.07 -6.31 -9.71
N THR A 56 -6.30 -6.05 -10.14
CA THR A 56 -7.44 -6.98 -10.02
C THR A 56 -7.49 -8.00 -11.16
N LYS A 57 -6.61 -7.87 -12.16
CA LYS A 57 -6.55 -8.74 -13.35
C LYS A 57 -5.29 -9.61 -13.30
N PRO A 58 -5.39 -10.90 -12.96
CA PRO A 58 -4.22 -11.78 -12.92
C PRO A 58 -3.43 -11.84 -14.23
N GLU A 59 -4.09 -11.71 -15.38
CA GLU A 59 -3.46 -11.68 -16.70
C GLU A 59 -2.59 -10.44 -16.91
N ASP A 60 -3.04 -9.25 -16.48
CA ASP A 60 -2.25 -8.02 -16.54
C ASP A 60 -1.01 -8.15 -15.64
N VAL A 61 -1.22 -8.67 -14.43
CA VAL A 61 -0.14 -8.90 -13.44
C VAL A 61 0.92 -9.86 -13.99
N ALA A 62 0.51 -10.99 -14.56
CA ALA A 62 1.43 -11.96 -15.14
C ALA A 62 2.21 -11.37 -16.31
N ALA A 63 1.54 -10.62 -17.21
CA ALA A 63 2.18 -9.97 -18.35
C ALA A 63 3.22 -8.91 -17.91
N VAL A 64 2.93 -8.16 -16.84
CA VAL A 64 3.86 -7.18 -16.26
C VAL A 64 5.04 -7.88 -15.59
N ALA A 65 4.82 -8.93 -14.80
CA ALA A 65 5.87 -9.69 -14.13
C ALA A 65 6.89 -10.31 -15.12
N LEU A 66 6.43 -10.78 -16.28
CA LEU A 66 7.30 -11.28 -17.34
C LEU A 66 8.23 -10.19 -17.92
N LYS A 67 7.79 -8.95 -17.97
CA LYS A 67 8.54 -7.80 -18.53
C LYS A 67 9.47 -7.14 -17.50
N LEU A 68 9.09 -7.11 -16.23
CA LEU A 68 9.77 -6.37 -15.16
C LEU A 68 10.59 -7.32 -14.27
N SER A 69 11.50 -8.09 -14.86
CA SER A 69 12.29 -9.11 -14.16
C SER A 69 13.40 -8.56 -13.27
N ASP A 70 13.64 -7.24 -13.29
CA ASP A 70 14.71 -6.56 -12.56
C ASP A 70 14.24 -5.87 -11.27
N VAL A 71 12.95 -5.97 -10.91
CA VAL A 71 12.38 -5.32 -9.71
C VAL A 71 13.02 -5.86 -8.43
N THR A 72 13.43 -4.92 -7.55
CA THR A 72 13.99 -5.20 -6.21
C THR A 72 13.16 -4.62 -5.08
N LEU A 73 12.24 -3.69 -5.38
CA LEU A 73 11.29 -3.12 -4.42
C LEU A 73 9.90 -3.06 -5.05
N LEU A 74 8.94 -3.72 -4.41
CA LEU A 74 7.52 -3.66 -4.77
C LEU A 74 6.77 -2.80 -3.77
N ILE A 75 6.04 -1.78 -4.26
CA ILE A 75 5.17 -0.93 -3.43
C ILE A 75 3.72 -1.15 -3.84
N ASN A 76 2.98 -1.89 -3.02
CA ASN A 76 1.55 -2.14 -3.16
C ASN A 76 0.77 -0.96 -2.56
N ASN A 77 0.53 0.06 -3.39
CA ASN A 77 -0.18 1.27 -3.01
C ASN A 77 -1.58 1.35 -3.66
N ALA A 78 -1.83 0.68 -4.78
CA ALA A 78 -3.14 0.68 -5.41
C ALA A 78 -4.23 0.28 -4.42
N GLY A 79 -5.26 1.11 -4.30
CA GLY A 79 -6.36 0.88 -3.36
C GLY A 79 -7.54 1.81 -3.64
N ILE A 80 -8.70 1.39 -3.15
CA ILE A 80 -9.94 2.16 -3.22
C ILE A 80 -10.61 2.21 -1.85
N ALA A 81 -11.40 3.26 -1.63
CA ALA A 81 -12.34 3.35 -0.50
C ALA A 81 -13.73 3.66 -1.03
N ARG A 82 -14.75 3.00 -0.50
CA ARG A 82 -16.17 3.25 -0.77
C ARG A 82 -16.84 3.63 0.54
N LEU A 83 -17.55 4.74 0.51
CA LEU A 83 -18.35 5.17 1.65
C LEU A 83 -19.55 4.22 1.85
N GLY A 84 -19.93 4.00 3.10
CA GLY A 84 -21.15 3.28 3.46
C GLY A 84 -20.98 2.35 4.66
N ALA A 85 -22.08 2.24 5.42
CA ALA A 85 -22.21 1.32 6.54
C ALA A 85 -22.56 -0.10 6.05
N PHE A 86 -22.30 -1.12 6.88
CA PHE A 86 -22.63 -2.52 6.54
C PHE A 86 -24.11 -2.81 6.40
N VAL A 87 -24.97 -2.02 7.04
CA VAL A 87 -26.42 -2.17 6.94
C VAL A 87 -27.03 -1.50 5.70
N ALA A 88 -26.23 -0.82 4.88
CA ALA A 88 -26.68 -0.20 3.64
C ALA A 88 -26.91 -1.25 2.55
N ALA A 89 -27.87 -0.99 1.65
CA ALA A 89 -28.26 -1.95 0.60
C ALA A 89 -27.11 -2.33 -0.36
N ASN A 90 -26.14 -1.43 -0.57
CA ASN A 90 -24.98 -1.64 -1.45
C ASN A 90 -23.73 -2.17 -0.71
N ALA A 91 -23.83 -2.47 0.59
CA ALA A 91 -22.68 -2.83 1.42
C ALA A 91 -21.89 -4.04 0.87
N GLN A 92 -22.60 -5.09 0.43
CA GLN A 92 -21.96 -6.29 -0.09
C GLN A 92 -21.17 -6.02 -1.39
N ALA A 93 -21.74 -5.23 -2.32
CA ALA A 93 -21.08 -4.88 -3.57
C ALA A 93 -19.83 -4.02 -3.29
N ASN A 94 -19.96 -3.00 -2.45
CA ASN A 94 -18.85 -2.14 -2.03
C ASN A 94 -17.74 -2.92 -1.35
N LEU A 95 -18.08 -3.87 -0.48
CA LEU A 95 -17.08 -4.69 0.20
C LEU A 95 -16.32 -5.59 -0.78
N ARG A 96 -17.03 -6.27 -1.71
CA ARG A 96 -16.41 -7.11 -2.73
C ARG A 96 -15.40 -6.32 -3.57
N GLU A 97 -15.79 -5.16 -4.09
CA GLU A 97 -14.90 -4.30 -4.90
C GLU A 97 -13.64 -3.88 -4.13
N GLN A 98 -13.80 -3.55 -2.84
CA GLN A 98 -12.67 -3.17 -1.99
C GLN A 98 -11.76 -4.36 -1.66
N LEU A 99 -12.31 -5.55 -1.44
CA LEU A 99 -11.51 -6.76 -1.26
C LEU A 99 -10.74 -7.12 -2.53
N GLU A 100 -11.36 -7.03 -3.71
CA GLU A 100 -10.68 -7.29 -4.99
C GLU A 100 -9.46 -6.39 -5.18
N THR A 101 -9.60 -5.10 -4.92
CA THR A 101 -8.49 -4.17 -5.14
C THR A 101 -7.48 -4.21 -3.98
N ASN A 102 -7.96 -4.08 -2.74
CA ASN A 102 -7.10 -3.82 -1.58
C ASN A 102 -6.48 -5.08 -0.98
N VAL A 103 -7.02 -6.27 -1.30
CA VAL A 103 -6.53 -7.55 -0.77
C VAL A 103 -6.04 -8.46 -1.90
N PHE A 104 -6.92 -8.84 -2.82
CA PHE A 104 -6.54 -9.72 -3.94
C PHE A 104 -5.56 -9.03 -4.89
N GLY A 105 -5.66 -7.70 -5.07
CA GLY A 105 -4.64 -6.93 -5.81
C GLY A 105 -3.24 -7.06 -5.18
N ILE A 106 -3.12 -6.92 -3.86
CA ILE A 106 -1.85 -7.12 -3.13
C ILE A 106 -1.37 -8.57 -3.31
N LEU A 107 -2.26 -9.55 -3.15
CA LEU A 107 -1.92 -10.97 -3.30
C LEU A 107 -1.40 -11.29 -4.70
N ASN A 108 -2.15 -10.89 -5.74
CA ASN A 108 -1.80 -11.15 -7.14
C ASN A 108 -0.39 -10.63 -7.48
N ILE A 109 -0.13 -9.36 -7.15
CA ILE A 109 1.17 -8.73 -7.41
C ILE A 109 2.28 -9.38 -6.58
N SER A 110 2.04 -9.63 -5.29
CA SER A 110 3.05 -10.24 -4.42
C SER A 110 3.42 -11.65 -4.87
N GLN A 111 2.45 -12.47 -5.25
CA GLN A 111 2.69 -13.82 -5.80
C GLN A 111 3.53 -13.77 -7.09
N ALA A 112 3.20 -12.86 -8.01
CA ALA A 112 3.92 -12.76 -9.29
C ALA A 112 5.36 -12.25 -9.11
N PHE A 113 5.58 -11.33 -8.16
CA PHE A 113 6.88 -10.70 -7.96
C PHE A 113 7.75 -11.37 -6.90
N ALA A 114 7.22 -12.20 -6.00
CA ALA A 114 8.01 -12.92 -5.00
C ALA A 114 9.20 -13.72 -5.62
N PRO A 115 9.02 -14.53 -6.69
CA PRO A 115 10.14 -15.22 -7.32
C PRO A 115 11.10 -14.27 -8.05
N ILE A 116 10.66 -13.10 -8.49
CA ILE A 116 11.51 -12.09 -9.12
C ILE A 116 12.40 -11.44 -8.04
N LEU A 117 11.81 -11.04 -6.92
CA LEU A 117 12.55 -10.50 -5.78
C LEU A 117 13.60 -11.51 -5.28
N ALA A 118 13.23 -12.79 -5.14
CA ALA A 118 14.17 -13.83 -4.73
C ALA A 118 15.39 -13.92 -5.65
N ARG A 119 15.19 -13.92 -6.97
CA ARG A 119 16.28 -13.95 -7.97
C ARG A 119 17.16 -12.70 -7.93
N ASN A 120 16.59 -11.57 -7.52
CA ASN A 120 17.27 -10.27 -7.43
C ASN A 120 17.87 -10.00 -6.02
N GLY A 121 18.01 -11.02 -5.18
CA GLY A 121 18.66 -10.94 -3.87
C GLY A 121 17.71 -10.66 -2.70
N GLY A 122 16.42 -10.98 -2.83
CA GLY A 122 15.39 -10.85 -1.78
C GLY A 122 14.59 -9.56 -1.88
N GLY A 123 15.23 -8.39 -1.81
CA GLY A 123 14.57 -7.10 -1.94
C GLY A 123 13.53 -6.80 -0.86
N ALA A 124 12.49 -6.02 -1.20
CA ALA A 124 11.42 -5.71 -0.27
C ALA A 124 10.04 -5.57 -0.94
N ILE A 125 8.99 -5.81 -0.15
CA ILE A 125 7.60 -5.49 -0.43
C ILE A 125 7.12 -4.49 0.62
N LEU A 126 6.52 -3.38 0.21
CA LEU A 126 5.79 -2.48 1.11
C LEU A 126 4.32 -2.49 0.76
N ASN A 127 3.46 -2.75 1.75
CA ASN A 127 2.01 -2.71 1.63
C ASN A 127 1.46 -1.46 2.34
N VAL A 128 0.73 -0.62 1.60
CA VAL A 128 0.07 0.57 2.16
C VAL A 128 -1.24 0.14 2.82
N LEU A 129 -1.24 0.13 4.15
CA LEU A 129 -2.37 -0.23 4.99
C LEU A 129 -3.07 1.03 5.55
N SER A 130 -3.60 0.95 6.75
CA SER A 130 -4.30 2.05 7.43
C SER A 130 -4.38 1.76 8.94
N LEU A 131 -4.63 2.78 9.76
CA LEU A 131 -5.07 2.56 11.13
C LEU A 131 -6.40 1.78 11.19
N LEU A 132 -7.21 1.86 10.12
CA LEU A 132 -8.44 1.07 9.95
C LEU A 132 -8.18 -0.43 9.72
N SER A 133 -6.92 -0.87 9.70
CA SER A 133 -6.58 -2.28 9.78
C SER A 133 -6.92 -2.89 11.14
N TRP A 134 -7.11 -2.08 12.18
CA TRP A 134 -7.34 -2.53 13.56
C TRP A 134 -8.63 -2.02 14.18
N VAL A 135 -9.13 -0.89 13.71
CA VAL A 135 -10.39 -0.29 14.17
C VAL A 135 -11.31 -0.06 12.97
N ASN A 136 -12.58 0.20 13.21
CA ASN A 136 -13.53 0.43 12.12
C ASN A 136 -14.44 1.62 12.43
N THR A 137 -15.09 2.18 11.40
CA THR A 137 -16.07 3.25 11.50
C THR A 137 -17.21 3.00 10.51
N PRO A 138 -18.46 3.33 10.87
CA PRO A 138 -19.61 3.14 9.99
C PRO A 138 -19.49 3.85 8.64
N MET A 139 -18.78 5.00 8.59
CA MET A 139 -18.66 5.82 7.39
C MET A 139 -17.97 5.08 6.22
N ILE A 140 -16.96 4.25 6.50
CA ILE A 140 -16.17 3.50 5.50
C ILE A 140 -15.94 2.06 5.96
N ALA A 141 -17.00 1.42 6.45
CA ALA A 141 -16.94 0.14 7.14
C ALA A 141 -16.28 -0.97 6.28
N GLY A 142 -16.61 -1.05 4.99
CA GLY A 142 -16.01 -2.03 4.06
C GLY A 142 -14.52 -1.79 3.82
N TYR A 143 -14.06 -0.54 3.84
CA TYR A 143 -12.64 -0.23 3.72
C TYR A 143 -11.85 -0.77 4.91
N GLY A 144 -12.35 -0.56 6.14
CA GLY A 144 -11.73 -1.11 7.35
C GLY A 144 -11.56 -2.64 7.26
N VAL A 145 -12.60 -3.37 6.86
CA VAL A 145 -12.49 -4.83 6.64
C VAL A 145 -11.43 -5.16 5.60
N SER A 146 -11.38 -4.45 4.48
CA SER A 146 -10.36 -4.71 3.46
C SER A 146 -8.94 -4.46 3.96
N LYS A 147 -8.73 -3.43 4.79
CA LYS A 147 -7.41 -3.14 5.38
C LYS A 147 -7.03 -4.10 6.49
N ALA A 148 -7.99 -4.59 7.29
CA ALA A 148 -7.76 -5.66 8.25
C ALA A 148 -7.35 -6.98 7.56
N ALA A 149 -8.02 -7.34 6.47
CA ALA A 149 -7.67 -8.51 5.67
C ALA A 149 -6.28 -8.35 5.01
N ALA A 150 -5.98 -7.16 4.48
CA ALA A 150 -4.66 -6.86 3.90
C ALA A 150 -3.54 -6.90 4.96
N TRP A 151 -3.82 -6.50 6.19
CA TRP A 151 -2.88 -6.64 7.32
C TRP A 151 -2.59 -8.12 7.63
N GLY A 152 -3.62 -8.95 7.75
CA GLY A 152 -3.43 -10.39 7.93
C GLY A 152 -2.63 -11.03 6.79
N LEU A 153 -2.93 -10.65 5.53
CA LEU A 153 -2.17 -11.08 4.35
C LEU A 153 -0.70 -10.64 4.42
N THR A 154 -0.43 -9.39 4.83
CA THR A 154 0.94 -8.86 4.94
C THR A 154 1.77 -9.65 5.95
N ASN A 155 1.17 -9.98 7.10
CA ASN A 155 1.82 -10.82 8.11
C ASN A 155 2.13 -12.24 7.58
N GLY A 156 1.19 -12.86 6.83
CA GLY A 156 1.42 -14.14 6.16
C GLY A 156 2.59 -14.06 5.18
N LEU A 157 2.60 -13.07 4.28
CA LEU A 157 3.68 -12.86 3.31
C LEU A 157 5.04 -12.64 3.99
N ARG A 158 5.08 -11.92 5.12
CA ARG A 158 6.32 -11.72 5.90
C ARG A 158 6.92 -13.03 6.37
N HIS A 159 6.09 -13.97 6.85
CA HIS A 159 6.54 -15.29 7.27
C HIS A 159 7.00 -16.15 6.09
N GLU A 160 6.23 -16.18 4.99
CA GLU A 160 6.52 -17.01 3.82
C GLU A 160 7.80 -16.57 3.10
N LEU A 161 8.01 -15.25 2.96
CA LEU A 161 9.10 -14.69 2.16
C LEU A 161 10.41 -14.48 2.94
N ARG A 162 10.40 -14.75 4.24
CA ARG A 162 11.59 -14.61 5.11
C ARG A 162 12.76 -15.46 4.63
N ALA A 163 12.50 -16.71 4.26
CA ALA A 163 13.54 -17.65 3.84
C ALA A 163 14.28 -17.24 2.56
N GLN A 164 13.62 -16.48 1.67
CA GLN A 164 14.23 -15.93 0.47
C GLN A 164 14.88 -14.56 0.67
N GLY A 165 14.87 -14.02 1.90
CA GLY A 165 15.46 -12.72 2.24
C GLY A 165 14.65 -11.51 1.80
N THR A 166 13.35 -11.67 1.47
CA THR A 166 12.48 -10.56 1.13
C THR A 166 11.92 -9.92 2.41
N GLN A 167 12.23 -8.64 2.59
CA GLN A 167 11.62 -7.81 3.65
C GLN A 167 10.17 -7.49 3.29
N VAL A 168 9.23 -7.61 4.24
CA VAL A 168 7.83 -7.21 4.03
C VAL A 168 7.46 -6.15 5.07
N VAL A 169 7.19 -4.95 4.59
CA VAL A 169 6.93 -3.74 5.40
C VAL A 169 5.46 -3.36 5.31
N GLU A 170 4.87 -2.99 6.42
CA GLU A 170 3.53 -2.44 6.49
C GLU A 170 3.55 -0.96 6.90
N LEU A 171 2.83 -0.14 6.09
CA LEU A 171 2.65 1.28 6.34
C LEU A 171 1.25 1.52 6.87
N HIS A 172 1.15 2.00 8.11
CA HIS A 172 -0.11 2.40 8.73
C HIS A 172 -0.21 3.91 8.85
N ALA A 173 -1.33 4.45 8.39
CA ALA A 173 -1.63 5.88 8.43
C ALA A 173 -3.11 6.12 8.75
N GLY A 174 -3.38 7.27 9.35
CA GLY A 174 -4.72 7.84 9.46
C GLY A 174 -5.10 8.63 8.21
N PHE A 175 -5.51 9.89 8.42
CA PHE A 175 -5.87 10.76 7.29
C PHE A 175 -4.63 11.40 6.67
N ILE A 176 -4.49 11.23 5.35
CA ILE A 176 -3.41 11.81 4.56
C ILE A 176 -4.04 12.76 3.53
N ASP A 177 -3.42 13.91 3.29
CA ASP A 177 -3.91 14.92 2.35
C ASP A 177 -3.76 14.45 0.90
N THR A 178 -4.78 13.74 0.42
CA THR A 178 -4.88 13.18 -0.93
C THR A 178 -6.31 13.31 -1.45
N ASP A 179 -6.50 12.96 -2.73
CA ASP A 179 -7.84 12.93 -3.32
C ASP A 179 -8.81 12.00 -2.57
N LEU A 180 -8.30 10.93 -1.95
CA LEU A 180 -9.12 9.97 -1.20
C LEU A 180 -9.79 10.59 0.03
N THR A 181 -9.16 11.59 0.62
CA THR A 181 -9.63 12.29 1.82
C THR A 181 -10.12 13.71 1.54
N ARG A 182 -10.31 14.04 0.24
CA ARG A 182 -10.83 15.35 -0.17
C ARG A 182 -12.22 15.58 0.43
N GLY A 183 -12.44 16.75 1.01
CA GLY A 183 -13.73 17.12 1.64
C GLY A 183 -13.92 16.64 3.08
N ILE A 184 -12.98 15.87 3.63
CA ILE A 184 -12.97 15.52 5.07
C ILE A 184 -12.18 16.61 5.80
N ASP A 185 -12.83 17.29 6.74
CA ASP A 185 -12.24 18.40 7.52
C ASP A 185 -11.65 17.88 8.85
N VAL A 186 -10.48 17.28 8.77
CA VAL A 186 -9.71 16.80 9.91
C VAL A 186 -8.21 17.08 9.68
N PRO A 187 -7.39 17.10 10.72
CA PRO A 187 -5.94 17.15 10.55
C PRO A 187 -5.43 16.00 9.69
N LYS A 188 -4.62 16.31 8.67
CA LYS A 188 -4.09 15.33 7.70
C LYS A 188 -2.58 15.36 7.67
N ALA A 189 -1.97 14.19 7.57
CA ALA A 189 -0.54 14.08 7.32
C ALA A 189 -0.21 14.49 5.87
N LYS A 190 0.94 15.12 5.67
CA LYS A 190 1.39 15.47 4.32
C LYS A 190 1.93 14.22 3.61
N PRO A 191 1.54 13.96 2.35
CA PRO A 191 2.05 12.82 1.58
C PRO A 191 3.58 12.68 1.60
N ALA A 192 4.30 13.79 1.44
CA ALA A 192 5.75 13.80 1.43
C ALA A 192 6.37 13.28 2.74
N ASP A 193 5.81 13.67 3.89
CA ASP A 193 6.31 13.21 5.20
C ASP A 193 5.98 11.74 5.46
N VAL A 194 4.82 11.28 5.01
CA VAL A 194 4.40 9.87 5.09
C VAL A 194 5.37 8.99 4.30
N ILE A 195 5.62 9.36 3.04
CA ILE A 195 6.47 8.55 2.15
C ILE A 195 7.92 8.58 2.59
N ARG A 196 8.42 9.72 3.07
CA ARG A 196 9.77 9.80 3.64
C ARG A 196 9.96 8.77 4.77
N GLN A 197 9.03 8.72 5.73
CA GLN A 197 9.07 7.75 6.84
C GLN A 197 8.98 6.30 6.35
N ALA A 198 8.12 6.02 5.35
CA ALA A 198 7.98 4.69 4.78
C ALA A 198 9.26 4.19 4.10
N LEU A 199 9.92 5.05 3.32
CA LEU A 199 11.17 4.71 2.66
C LEU A 199 12.34 4.61 3.65
N ASP A 200 12.37 5.46 4.69
CA ASP A 200 13.33 5.36 5.80
C ASP A 200 13.19 4.01 6.54
N ALA A 201 11.95 3.56 6.77
CA ALA A 201 11.67 2.26 7.42
C ALA A 201 12.18 1.08 6.58
N ILE A 202 12.00 1.10 5.25
CA ILE A 202 12.58 0.08 4.35
C ILE A 202 14.10 0.05 4.49
N GLU A 203 14.77 1.23 4.49
CA GLU A 203 16.23 1.32 4.60
C GLU A 203 16.76 0.93 5.96
N ALA A 204 15.97 1.13 7.02
CA ALA A 204 16.25 0.71 8.39
C ALA A 204 15.93 -0.77 8.66
N ASN A 205 15.40 -1.50 7.69
CA ASN A 205 14.94 -2.89 7.83
C ASN A 205 13.85 -3.05 8.90
N ALA A 206 12.94 -2.07 9.00
CA ALA A 206 11.78 -2.14 9.89
C ALA A 206 10.65 -2.94 9.24
N ASP A 207 9.88 -3.66 10.05
CA ASP A 207 8.73 -4.45 9.58
C ASP A 207 7.45 -3.59 9.50
N GLU A 208 7.36 -2.54 10.34
CA GLU A 208 6.18 -1.69 10.48
C GLU A 208 6.58 -0.21 10.51
N VAL A 209 5.72 0.64 9.99
CA VAL A 209 5.85 2.08 10.12
C VAL A 209 4.50 2.76 10.41
N PHE A 210 4.43 3.50 11.51
CA PHE A 210 3.28 4.29 11.96
C PHE A 210 3.59 5.77 11.73
N VAL A 211 3.05 6.35 10.67
CA VAL A 211 3.49 7.65 10.17
C VAL A 211 2.86 8.85 10.89
N ASP A 212 1.82 8.62 11.68
CA ASP A 212 1.10 9.66 12.41
C ASP A 212 0.74 9.22 13.84
N GLU A 213 0.40 10.19 14.66
CA GLU A 213 0.05 9.95 16.07
C GLU A 213 -1.21 9.08 16.23
N PRO A 214 -2.30 9.27 15.45
CA PRO A 214 -3.46 8.39 15.53
C PRO A 214 -3.12 6.92 15.32
N SER A 215 -2.29 6.59 14.32
CA SER A 215 -1.89 5.21 14.05
C SER A 215 -1.08 4.61 15.19
N ARG A 216 -0.17 5.38 15.78
CA ARG A 216 0.60 4.95 16.97
C ARG A 216 -0.29 4.68 18.17
N GLN A 217 -1.22 5.59 18.46
CA GLN A 217 -2.16 5.46 19.60
C GLN A 217 -3.09 4.26 19.46
N VAL A 218 -3.65 4.03 18.25
CA VAL A 218 -4.49 2.85 17.98
C VAL A 218 -3.68 1.58 18.16
N HIS A 219 -2.48 1.50 17.58
CA HIS A 219 -1.63 0.32 17.71
C HIS A 219 -1.27 0.02 19.17
N GLN A 220 -0.85 1.02 19.94
CA GLN A 220 -0.56 0.89 21.38
C GLN A 220 -1.78 0.48 22.21
N GLY A 221 -2.97 0.90 21.80
CA GLY A 221 -4.24 0.61 22.45
C GLY A 221 -4.82 -0.79 22.16
N LEU A 222 -4.24 -1.58 21.26
CA LEU A 222 -4.80 -2.89 20.86
C LEU A 222 -4.92 -3.85 22.06
N SER A 223 -3.93 -3.91 22.93
CA SER A 223 -3.97 -4.74 24.15
C SER A 223 -5.01 -4.25 25.18
N SER A 224 -5.46 -2.99 25.07
CA SER A 224 -6.49 -2.36 25.91
C SER A 224 -7.84 -2.30 25.22
N SER A 225 -8.05 -3.12 24.18
CA SER A 225 -9.31 -3.26 23.44
C SER A 225 -9.82 -1.95 22.83
N VAL A 226 -8.92 -1.12 22.30
CA VAL A 226 -9.27 0.15 21.64
C VAL A 226 -10.26 -0.04 20.50
N TYR A 227 -10.24 -1.20 19.83
CA TYR A 227 -11.13 -1.57 18.72
C TYR A 227 -12.61 -1.71 19.12
N LEU A 228 -12.92 -1.76 20.41
CA LEU A 228 -14.31 -1.75 20.93
C LEU A 228 -14.83 -0.32 21.12
N LYS A 229 -13.98 0.68 20.99
CA LYS A 229 -14.35 2.09 21.18
C LYS A 229 -14.53 2.77 19.83
N GLU A 230 -15.34 3.81 19.78
CA GLU A 230 -15.41 4.70 18.64
C GLU A 230 -14.17 5.59 18.62
N VAL A 231 -13.18 5.23 17.80
CA VAL A 231 -11.86 5.89 17.75
C VAL A 231 -11.84 7.03 16.73
N ILE A 232 -12.74 6.98 15.75
CA ILE A 232 -12.87 7.97 14.68
C ILE A 232 -14.31 8.48 14.74
N ALA A 233 -14.48 9.65 15.34
CA ALA A 233 -15.75 10.37 15.29
C ALA A 233 -16.06 10.72 13.82
N GLY A 234 -17.28 10.39 13.40
CA GLY A 234 -17.79 10.70 12.05
C GLY A 234 -18.06 12.18 11.85
#